data_ea9064ae8f9a2ef6240fa05dfbfd900e
#
_entry.id   ea9064ae8f9a2ef6240fa05dfbfd900e
#
_cell.length_a   1.000
_cell.length_b   1.000
_cell.length_c   1.000
_cell.angle_alpha   90.00
_cell.angle_beta   90.00
_cell.angle_gamma   90.00
#
_symmetry.space_group_name_H-M   'P 1'
#
loop_
_entity.id
_entity.type
_entity.pdbx_description
1 polymer ?
#
loop_
_entity_poly.entity_id
_entity_poly.type
_entity_poly.pdbx_seq_one_letter_code
_entity_poly.pdbx_strand_id
1 'polypeptide(L)'
;MERSGGSAGVRDQGLLESAVYRPQASFGGEDLYPDLFSKAAALGHSIIKNHPFVDGNKRTGFEAMRLLLRLNGYDIQASLNAKFNFVLAIAEGELKEQAIADWLKQNSRQRKTPRKR
;
A
#
# COMPACT_ATOMS: atom_id res chain seq x y z
N MET A 1 4.71 -10.23 28.66
CA MET A 1 4.35 -10.07 28.13
C MET A 1 4.04 -9.92 27.28
N GLU A 2 3.78 -9.78 27.23
CA GLU A 2 3.35 -9.57 26.61
C GLU A 2 3.18 -9.22 25.95
N ARG A 3 3.06 -9.26 26.27
CA ARG A 3 2.75 -8.76 25.73
C ARG A 3 2.21 -8.52 25.08
N SER A 4 1.96 -8.26 25.22
CA SER A 4 1.37 -7.82 24.72
C SER A 4 1.02 -7.83 23.89
N GLY A 5 1.04 -8.16 24.34
CA GLY A 5 0.24 -8.37 23.59
C GLY A 5 -0.09 -8.03 22.28
N GLY A 6 -1.16 -8.12 21.99
CA GLY A 6 -1.61 -7.92 20.70
C GLY A 6 -0.85 -6.90 19.93
N SER A 7 -0.27 -6.07 20.59
CA SER A 7 0.48 -5.06 19.90
C SER A 7 1.91 -5.48 19.57
N ALA A 8 2.20 -6.77 19.73
CA ALA A 8 3.56 -7.24 19.52
C ALA A 8 4.11 -6.86 18.15
N GLY A 9 3.31 -6.79 17.13
CA GLY A 9 3.79 -6.45 15.81
C GLY A 9 3.73 -4.97 15.48
N VAL A 10 3.11 -4.18 16.31
CA VAL A 10 2.89 -2.75 16.04
C VAL A 10 3.87 -1.92 16.84
N ARG A 11 4.72 -1.16 16.13
CA ARG A 11 5.67 -0.27 16.77
C ARG A 11 5.04 1.06 17.14
N ASP A 12 4.16 1.55 16.30
CA ASP A 12 3.56 2.87 16.50
C ASP A 12 2.12 2.84 16.00
N GLN A 13 1.20 2.81 16.95
CA GLN A 13 -0.22 2.71 16.63
C GLN A 13 -0.70 3.94 15.85
N GLY A 14 -0.21 5.11 16.19
CA GLY A 14 -0.61 6.33 15.51
C GLY A 14 -0.18 6.33 14.05
N LEU A 15 1.03 5.85 13.77
CA LEU A 15 1.50 5.76 12.40
C LEU A 15 0.70 4.73 11.61
N LEU A 16 0.30 3.64 12.27
CA LEU A 16 -0.53 2.64 11.60
C LEU A 16 -1.87 3.21 11.23
N GLU A 17 -2.51 3.88 12.17
CA GLU A 17 -3.82 4.50 11.90
C GLU A 17 -3.72 5.55 10.81
N SER A 18 -2.65 6.34 10.86
CA SER A 18 -2.41 7.35 9.84
C SER A 18 -2.29 6.72 8.45
N ALA A 19 -1.58 5.60 8.36
CA ALA A 19 -1.41 4.92 7.08
C ALA A 19 -2.74 4.39 6.55
N VAL A 20 -3.54 3.81 7.44
CA VAL A 20 -4.83 3.24 7.06
C VAL A 20 -5.77 4.31 6.52
N TYR A 21 -5.73 5.50 7.13
CA TYR A 21 -6.62 6.59 6.72
C TYR A 21 -6.05 7.44 5.59
N ARG A 22 -4.77 7.29 5.29
CA ARG A 22 -4.12 8.14 4.28
C ARG A 22 -4.84 8.16 2.94
N PRO A 23 -5.32 7.01 2.42
CA PRO A 23 -5.99 7.03 1.11
C PRO A 23 -7.22 7.92 1.06
N GLN A 24 -7.81 8.22 2.22
CA GLN A 24 -9.02 9.03 2.28
C GLN A 24 -8.72 10.49 2.57
N ALA A 25 -7.45 10.88 2.62
CA ALA A 25 -7.08 12.25 2.95
C ALA A 25 -7.64 13.23 1.94
N SER A 26 -8.05 14.39 2.43
CA SER A 26 -8.59 15.43 1.58
C SER A 26 -8.02 16.78 2.00
N PHE A 27 -8.16 17.75 1.12
CA PHE A 27 -7.75 19.10 1.38
C PHE A 27 -8.69 20.04 0.65
N GLY A 28 -9.28 20.97 1.36
CA GLY A 28 -10.20 21.90 0.75
C GLY A 28 -11.42 21.23 0.14
N GLY A 29 -11.82 20.10 0.68
CA GLY A 29 -12.98 19.37 0.17
C GLY A 29 -12.71 18.45 -0.99
N GLU A 30 -11.44 18.32 -1.41
CA GLU A 30 -11.09 17.46 -2.52
C GLU A 30 -10.15 16.35 -2.07
N ASP A 31 -10.34 15.16 -2.63
CA ASP A 31 -9.48 14.02 -2.33
C ASP A 31 -8.06 14.32 -2.78
N LEU A 32 -7.08 14.06 -1.90
CA LEU A 32 -5.68 14.11 -2.30
C LEU A 32 -5.33 12.95 -3.20
N TYR A 33 -6.03 11.84 -3.07
CA TYR A 33 -5.77 10.63 -3.85
C TYR A 33 -7.07 10.20 -4.51
N PRO A 34 -7.39 10.81 -5.67
CA PRO A 34 -8.73 10.63 -6.24
C PRO A 34 -8.99 9.29 -6.91
N ASP A 35 -7.95 8.61 -7.37
CA ASP A 35 -8.18 7.33 -8.05
C ASP A 35 -7.62 6.17 -7.23
N LEU A 36 -8.01 4.96 -7.64
CA LEU A 36 -7.65 3.76 -6.91
C LEU A 36 -6.14 3.57 -6.78
N PHE A 37 -5.41 3.82 -7.87
CA PHE A 37 -3.96 3.58 -7.85
C PHE A 37 -3.24 4.58 -6.97
N SER A 38 -3.70 5.83 -6.94
CA SER A 38 -3.11 6.82 -6.05
C SER A 38 -3.45 6.50 -4.59
N LYS A 39 -4.64 5.95 -4.32
CA LYS A 39 -4.99 5.55 -2.96
C LYS A 39 -4.13 4.38 -2.49
N ALA A 40 -3.93 3.40 -3.37
CA ALA A 40 -3.08 2.27 -3.03
C ALA A 40 -1.63 2.70 -2.80
N ALA A 41 -1.14 3.63 -3.63
CA ALA A 41 0.20 4.15 -3.48
C ALA A 41 0.37 4.88 -2.15
N ALA A 42 -0.62 5.69 -1.77
CA ALA A 42 -0.56 6.41 -0.50
C ALA A 42 -0.51 5.47 0.68
N LEU A 43 -1.32 4.40 0.63
CA LEU A 43 -1.34 3.40 1.70
C LEU A 43 0.01 2.69 1.82
N GLY A 44 0.50 2.16 0.70
CA GLY A 44 1.76 1.43 0.72
C GLY A 44 2.95 2.29 1.09
N HIS A 45 2.99 3.50 0.55
CA HIS A 45 4.08 4.43 0.85
C HIS A 45 4.12 4.75 2.34
N SER A 46 2.95 4.99 2.93
CA SER A 46 2.88 5.32 4.35
C SER A 46 3.38 4.17 5.23
N ILE A 47 3.01 2.93 4.88
CA ILE A 47 3.46 1.79 5.67
C ILE A 47 4.97 1.58 5.52
N ILE A 48 5.46 1.62 4.29
CA ILE A 48 6.86 1.33 4.03
C ILE A 48 7.78 2.41 4.60
N LYS A 49 7.40 3.67 4.47
CA LYS A 49 8.25 4.78 4.91
C LYS A 49 8.17 5.07 6.40
N ASN A 50 7.01 4.90 7.00
CA ASN A 50 6.82 5.30 8.39
C ASN A 50 7.02 4.16 9.39
N HIS A 51 7.12 2.94 8.90
CA HIS A 51 7.44 1.78 9.72
C HIS A 51 6.51 1.66 10.94
N PRO A 52 5.20 1.53 10.75
CA PRO A 52 4.31 1.39 11.90
C PRO A 52 4.47 0.04 12.61
N PHE A 53 5.06 -0.94 11.95
CA PHE A 53 5.28 -2.25 12.55
C PHE A 53 6.72 -2.40 13.00
N VAL A 54 6.94 -3.32 13.92
CA VAL A 54 8.28 -3.64 14.38
C VAL A 54 9.11 -4.19 13.21
N ASP A 55 8.46 -4.98 12.36
CA ASP A 55 9.15 -5.71 11.31
C ASP A 55 8.17 -5.95 10.17
N GLY A 56 8.71 -6.24 9.00
CA GLY A 56 7.88 -6.61 7.86
C GLY A 56 7.14 -5.45 7.20
N ASN A 57 7.60 -4.22 7.39
CA ASN A 57 6.90 -3.06 6.82
C ASN A 57 6.90 -3.09 5.30
N LYS A 58 8.00 -3.52 4.68
CA LYS A 58 8.04 -3.60 3.22
C LYS A 58 7.04 -4.62 2.71
N ARG A 59 7.02 -5.81 3.31
CA ARG A 59 6.08 -6.85 2.90
C ARG A 59 4.64 -6.42 3.14
N THR A 60 4.38 -5.89 4.32
CA THR A 60 3.02 -5.47 4.67
C THR A 60 2.54 -4.34 3.77
N GLY A 61 3.42 -3.38 3.48
CA GLY A 61 3.05 -2.29 2.58
C GLY A 61 2.69 -2.78 1.20
N PHE A 62 3.50 -3.70 0.67
CA PHE A 62 3.20 -4.25 -0.65
C PHE A 62 1.89 -5.03 -0.64
N GLU A 63 1.69 -5.88 0.38
CA GLU A 63 0.46 -6.66 0.47
C GLU A 63 -0.76 -5.78 0.65
N ALA A 64 -0.62 -4.68 1.35
CA ALA A 64 -1.73 -3.75 1.52
C ALA A 64 -2.13 -3.14 0.17
N MET A 65 -1.13 -2.74 -0.63
CA MET A 65 -1.42 -2.21 -1.97
C MET A 65 -2.08 -3.28 -2.83
N ARG A 66 -1.52 -4.48 -2.80
CA ARG A 66 -2.04 -5.58 -3.60
C ARG A 66 -3.49 -5.89 -3.21
N LEU A 67 -3.75 -5.95 -1.91
CA LEU A 67 -5.09 -6.28 -1.44
C LEU A 67 -6.10 -5.21 -1.82
N LEU A 68 -5.73 -3.94 -1.64
CA LEU A 68 -6.64 -2.86 -2.00
C LEU A 68 -6.99 -2.92 -3.48
N LEU A 69 -6.00 -3.14 -4.33
CA LEU A 69 -6.24 -3.27 -5.76
C LEU A 69 -7.10 -4.49 -6.05
N ARG A 70 -6.81 -5.62 -5.40
CA ARG A 70 -7.55 -6.85 -5.66
C ARG A 70 -9.00 -6.73 -5.25
N LEU A 71 -9.28 -6.08 -4.13
CA LEU A 71 -10.66 -5.85 -3.70
C LEU A 71 -11.43 -4.98 -4.68
N ASN A 72 -10.73 -4.26 -5.52
CA ASN A 72 -11.33 -3.38 -6.50
C ASN A 72 -11.17 -3.89 -7.93
N GLY A 73 -10.85 -5.17 -8.07
CA GLY A 73 -10.87 -5.81 -9.37
C GLY A 73 -9.57 -5.82 -10.15
N TYR A 74 -8.43 -5.58 -9.50
CA TYR A 74 -7.13 -5.54 -10.18
C TYR A 74 -6.14 -6.49 -9.52
N ASP A 75 -5.31 -7.11 -10.34
CA ASP A 75 -4.20 -7.93 -9.86
C ASP A 75 -2.89 -7.33 -10.33
N ILE A 76 -1.92 -7.27 -9.42
CA ILE A 76 -0.57 -6.86 -9.80
C ILE A 76 0.10 -8.03 -10.51
N GLN A 77 0.62 -7.77 -11.71
CA GLN A 77 1.31 -8.79 -12.49
C GLN A 77 2.70 -8.27 -12.84
N ALA A 78 3.67 -8.81 -12.16
CA ALA A 78 5.07 -8.44 -12.36
C ALA A 78 5.92 -9.59 -11.84
N SER A 79 7.15 -9.67 -12.32
CA SER A 79 8.05 -10.71 -11.84
C SER A 79 8.40 -10.48 -10.37
N LEU A 80 8.87 -11.52 -9.74
CA LEU A 80 9.29 -11.41 -8.34
C LEU A 80 10.39 -10.36 -8.18
N ASN A 81 11.34 -10.33 -9.10
CA ASN A 81 12.41 -9.33 -9.07
C ASN A 81 11.86 -7.92 -9.23
N ALA A 82 10.92 -7.72 -10.15
CA ALA A 82 10.35 -6.41 -10.36
C ALA A 82 9.63 -5.93 -9.10
N LYS A 83 8.89 -6.82 -8.45
CA LYS A 83 8.21 -6.47 -7.20
C LYS A 83 9.20 -6.11 -6.10
N PHE A 84 10.26 -6.91 -5.97
CA PHE A 84 11.28 -6.67 -4.96
C PHE A 84 11.94 -5.31 -5.18
N ASN A 85 12.35 -5.04 -6.41
CA ASN A 85 13.01 -3.76 -6.72
C ASN A 85 12.08 -2.57 -6.52
N PHE A 86 10.80 -2.74 -6.82
CA PHE A 86 9.81 -1.70 -6.61
C PHE A 86 9.71 -1.34 -5.13
N VAL A 87 9.56 -2.35 -4.30
CA VAL A 87 9.41 -2.12 -2.85
C VAL A 87 10.69 -1.53 -2.27
N LEU A 88 11.84 -2.03 -2.71
CA LEU A 88 13.12 -1.51 -2.25
C LEU A 88 13.27 -0.03 -2.61
N ALA A 89 12.89 0.34 -3.83
CA ALA A 89 12.98 1.73 -4.26
C ALA A 89 12.07 2.64 -3.43
N ILE A 90 10.90 2.15 -3.03
CA ILE A 90 10.04 2.92 -2.14
C ILE A 90 10.74 3.11 -0.79
N ALA A 91 11.27 2.02 -0.24
CA ALA A 91 11.91 2.07 1.07
C ALA A 91 13.10 3.01 1.09
N GLU A 92 13.83 3.08 -0.02
CA GLU A 92 15.00 3.94 -0.12
C GLU A 92 14.67 5.37 -0.50
N GLY A 93 13.39 5.68 -0.69
CA GLY A 93 12.98 7.04 -0.99
C GLY A 93 13.11 7.45 -2.44
N GLU A 94 13.38 6.50 -3.33
CA GLU A 94 13.54 6.79 -4.75
C GLU A 94 12.22 6.98 -5.47
N LEU A 95 11.15 6.35 -4.96
CA LEU A 95 9.83 6.49 -5.56
C LEU A 95 8.91 7.21 -4.60
N LYS A 96 8.30 8.28 -5.07
CA LYS A 96 7.28 9.00 -4.33
C LYS A 96 5.90 8.50 -4.73
N GLU A 97 4.88 9.03 -4.09
CA GLU A 97 3.53 8.51 -4.26
C GLU A 97 3.07 8.46 -5.71
N GLN A 98 3.35 9.49 -6.49
CA GLN A 98 2.90 9.50 -7.88
C GLN A 98 3.59 8.40 -8.69
N ALA A 99 4.89 8.24 -8.50
CA ALA A 99 5.62 7.20 -9.23
C ALA A 99 5.17 5.81 -8.81
N ILE A 100 4.82 5.65 -7.54
CA ILE A 100 4.30 4.38 -7.06
C ILE A 100 2.96 4.08 -7.73
N ALA A 101 2.08 5.09 -7.80
CA ALA A 101 0.79 4.93 -8.45
C ALA A 101 0.96 4.54 -9.92
N ASP A 102 1.91 5.19 -10.60
CA ASP A 102 2.18 4.89 -12.00
C ASP A 102 2.66 3.44 -12.18
N TRP A 103 3.54 3.00 -11.29
CA TRP A 103 4.03 1.63 -11.36
C TRP A 103 2.90 0.63 -11.16
N LEU A 104 2.04 0.90 -10.16
CA LEU A 104 0.91 0.02 -9.90
C LEU A 104 -0.02 -0.03 -11.10
N LYS A 105 -0.29 1.10 -11.71
CA LYS A 105 -1.17 1.14 -12.86
C LYS A 105 -0.58 0.37 -14.04
N GLN A 106 0.71 0.54 -14.28
CA GLN A 106 1.37 -0.12 -15.39
C GLN A 106 1.50 -1.62 -15.21
N ASN A 107 1.53 -2.08 -13.97
CA ASN A 107 1.77 -3.49 -13.67
C ASN A 107 0.55 -4.21 -13.11
N SER A 108 -0.62 -3.63 -13.28
CA SER A 108 -1.85 -4.26 -12.83
C SER A 108 -2.77 -4.54 -14.00
N ARG A 109 -3.55 -5.59 -13.86
CA ARG A 109 -4.55 -5.96 -14.85
C ARG A 109 -5.88 -6.09 -14.20
N GLN A 110 -6.90 -5.63 -14.90
CA GLN A 110 -8.26 -5.81 -14.43
C GLN A 110 -8.60 -7.28 -14.43
N ARG A 111 -9.12 -7.77 -13.32
CA ARG A 111 -9.46 -9.18 -13.20
C ARG A 111 -10.72 -9.48 -13.97
N LYS A 112 -10.71 -10.63 -14.62
CA LYS A 112 -11.94 -11.13 -15.17
C LYS A 112 -12.70 -11.82 -14.08
N THR A 113 -13.83 -11.28 -13.73
CA THR A 113 -14.64 -11.86 -12.68
C THR A 113 -15.66 -12.80 -13.31
N PRO A 114 -15.75 -14.04 -12.84
CA PRO A 114 -16.78 -14.93 -13.36
C PRO A 114 -18.15 -14.31 -13.12
N ARG A 115 -19.02 -14.46 -14.11
CA ARG A 115 -20.35 -13.96 -13.89
C ARG A 115 -21.02 -14.78 -12.86
N LYS A 116 -21.68 -14.17 -12.08
CA LYS A 116 -22.25 -14.92 -11.09
C LYS A 116 -23.58 -14.86 -11.32
N ARG A 117 -23.95 -15.23 -11.38
CA ARG A 117 -25.06 -15.23 -11.52
C ARG A 117 -25.73 -15.27 -10.98
#